data_73bdbd2bdcdb66b5f69672607c9372d2
#
_entry.id   73bdbd2bdcdb66b5f69672607c9372d2
#
_cell.length_a   1.000
_cell.length_b   1.000
_cell.length_c   1.000
_cell.angle_alpha   90.00
_cell.angle_beta   90.00
_cell.angle_gamma   90.00
#
_symmetry.space_group_name_H-M   'P 1'
#
loop_
_entity.id
_entity.type
_entity.pdbx_description
1 polymer ?
#
loop_
_entity_poly.entity_id
_entity_poly.type
_entity_poly.pdbx_seq_one_letter_code
_entity_poly.pdbx_strand_id
1 'polypeptide(L)'
;MIIRIVKMTFEEDKVSTFLSLFDEYKSRIKASEGCHRLELLKDHSTENIYFTYSEWENEEALDKYRYSALFKTVWTETKALFTAKAEAWSLDKLIEVINEN
;
A
#
# COMPACT_ATOMS: atom_id res chain seq x y z
N MET A 1 -10.24 1.42 -13.37
CA MET A 1 -9.28 0.87 -12.39
C MET A 1 -8.67 1.98 -11.58
N ILE A 2 -8.59 1.83 -10.28
CA ILE A 2 -8.03 2.84 -9.39
C ILE A 2 -6.67 2.38 -8.90
N ILE A 3 -5.70 3.29 -8.94
CA ILE A 3 -4.38 3.09 -8.37
C ILE A 3 -4.35 3.80 -7.04
N ARG A 4 -3.94 3.09 -5.99
CA ARG A 4 -3.80 3.66 -4.66
C ARG A 4 -2.33 3.67 -4.25
N ILE A 5 -1.82 4.84 -3.92
CA ILE A 5 -0.44 5.01 -3.46
C ILE A 5 -0.49 5.54 -2.04
N VAL A 6 0.23 4.86 -1.13
CA VAL A 6 0.34 5.29 0.26
C VAL A 6 1.81 5.46 0.59
N LYS A 7 2.18 6.66 1.03
CA LYS A 7 3.53 6.98 1.50
C LYS A 7 3.58 6.84 3.00
N MET A 8 4.56 6.07 3.49
CA MET A 8 4.73 5.79 4.90
C MET A 8 6.17 6.12 5.31
N THR A 9 6.30 6.87 6.38
CA THR A 9 7.62 7.22 6.95
C THR A 9 7.72 6.58 8.33
N PHE A 10 8.64 5.64 8.49
CA PHE A 10 8.79 4.87 9.71
C PHE A 10 9.93 5.40 10.59
N GLU A 11 9.85 5.11 11.88
CA GLU A 11 11.00 5.25 12.74
C GLU A 11 12.06 4.28 12.22
N GLU A 12 13.31 4.71 12.14
CA GLU A 12 14.37 3.91 11.51
C GLU A 12 14.55 2.53 12.15
N ASP A 13 14.44 2.46 13.46
CA ASP A 13 14.56 1.20 14.21
C ASP A 13 13.30 0.32 14.11
N LYS A 14 12.24 0.79 13.47
CA LYS A 14 10.99 0.05 13.28
C LYS A 14 10.79 -0.48 11.86
N VAL A 15 11.70 -0.18 10.96
CA VAL A 15 11.58 -0.64 9.56
C VAL A 15 11.50 -2.16 9.47
N SER A 16 12.38 -2.88 10.20
CA SER A 16 12.35 -4.34 10.14
C SER A 16 11.04 -4.91 10.69
N THR A 17 10.47 -4.27 11.70
CA THR A 17 9.17 -4.66 12.25
C THR A 17 8.08 -4.50 11.20
N PHE A 18 8.10 -3.37 10.47
CA PHE A 18 7.14 -3.13 9.38
C PHE A 18 7.28 -4.17 8.27
N LEU A 19 8.51 -4.48 7.86
CA LEU A 19 8.72 -5.45 6.78
C LEU A 19 8.20 -6.84 7.17
N SER A 20 8.38 -7.25 8.41
CA SER A 20 7.83 -8.50 8.92
C SER A 20 6.30 -8.48 8.94
N LEU A 21 5.73 -7.36 9.36
CA LEU A 21 4.28 -7.17 9.38
C LEU A 21 3.69 -7.25 7.96
N PHE A 22 4.29 -6.56 7.01
CA PHE A 22 3.84 -6.58 5.63
C PHE A 22 3.95 -8.00 5.03
N ASP A 23 5.05 -8.67 5.29
CA ASP A 23 5.25 -10.04 4.81
C ASP A 23 4.15 -10.98 5.33
N GLU A 24 3.74 -10.81 6.58
CA GLU A 24 2.68 -11.61 7.19
C GLU A 24 1.32 -11.41 6.50
N TYR A 25 0.99 -10.16 6.15
CA TYR A 25 -0.35 -9.82 5.66
C TYR A 25 -0.48 -9.67 4.14
N LYS A 26 0.63 -9.57 3.42
CA LYS A 26 0.61 -9.22 1.99
C LYS A 26 -0.30 -10.10 1.13
N SER A 27 -0.29 -11.40 1.36
CA SER A 27 -1.10 -12.33 0.56
C SER A 27 -2.59 -12.14 0.80
N ARG A 28 -2.98 -11.85 2.05
CA ARG A 28 -4.37 -11.59 2.38
C ARG A 28 -4.84 -10.25 1.80
N ILE A 29 -3.98 -9.25 1.82
CA ILE A 29 -4.30 -7.95 1.19
C ILE A 29 -4.50 -8.14 -0.30
N LYS A 30 -3.57 -8.84 -0.96
CA LYS A 30 -3.66 -9.09 -2.40
C LYS A 30 -4.89 -9.90 -2.77
N ALA A 31 -5.33 -10.80 -1.90
CA ALA A 31 -6.50 -11.65 -2.11
C ALA A 31 -7.82 -10.91 -1.89
N SER A 32 -7.80 -9.66 -1.44
CA SER A 32 -9.01 -8.87 -1.25
C SER A 32 -9.75 -8.70 -2.58
N GLU A 33 -11.09 -8.76 -2.52
CA GLU A 33 -11.91 -8.67 -3.71
C GLU A 33 -11.61 -7.39 -4.49
N GLY A 34 -11.33 -7.54 -5.78
CA GLY A 34 -11.04 -6.42 -6.67
C GLY A 34 -9.62 -5.90 -6.60
N CYS A 35 -8.74 -6.49 -5.81
CA CYS A 35 -7.34 -6.11 -5.76
C CYS A 35 -6.59 -6.84 -6.88
N HIS A 36 -6.12 -6.09 -7.88
CA HIS A 36 -5.44 -6.65 -9.05
C HIS A 36 -3.91 -6.63 -8.91
N ARG A 37 -3.39 -5.73 -8.09
CA ARG A 37 -1.95 -5.59 -7.95
C ARG A 37 -1.62 -5.00 -6.58
N LEU A 38 -0.53 -5.49 -5.98
CA LEU A 38 -0.01 -4.96 -4.73
C LEU A 38 1.51 -5.04 -4.77
N GLU A 39 2.14 -3.90 -4.54
CA GLU A 39 3.60 -3.80 -4.49
C GLU A 39 4.02 -2.97 -3.28
N LEU A 40 5.13 -3.34 -2.68
CA LEU A 40 5.79 -2.52 -1.67
C LEU A 40 7.04 -1.94 -2.29
N LEU A 41 7.17 -0.62 -2.24
CA LEU A 41 8.29 0.11 -2.82
C LEU A 41 9.03 0.85 -1.72
N LYS A 42 10.36 0.94 -1.84
CA LYS A 42 11.17 1.73 -0.93
C LYS A 42 11.67 2.97 -1.66
N ASP A 43 11.71 4.11 -0.97
CA ASP A 43 12.32 5.29 -1.53
C ASP A 43 13.78 4.99 -1.87
N HIS A 44 14.23 5.39 -3.06
CA HIS A 44 15.57 5.05 -3.54
C HIS A 44 16.67 5.61 -2.65
N SER A 45 16.47 6.79 -2.10
CA SER A 45 17.49 7.54 -1.36
C SER A 45 17.32 7.52 0.15
N THR A 46 16.12 7.23 0.65
CA THR A 46 15.80 7.33 2.08
C THR A 46 15.37 5.98 2.63
N GLU A 47 16.08 5.48 3.62
CA GLU A 47 15.94 4.11 4.13
C GLU A 47 14.61 3.83 4.84
N ASN A 48 13.97 4.85 5.40
CA ASN A 48 12.77 4.68 6.22
C ASN A 48 11.48 5.17 5.55
N ILE A 49 11.51 5.42 4.25
CA ILE A 49 10.33 5.82 3.49
C ILE A 49 9.93 4.70 2.54
N TYR A 50 8.69 4.26 2.66
CA TYR A 50 8.12 3.19 1.86
C TYR A 50 6.79 3.61 1.26
N PHE A 51 6.45 2.96 0.15
CA PHE A 51 5.18 3.20 -0.54
C PHE A 51 4.51 1.86 -0.80
N THR A 52 3.20 1.80 -0.63
CA THR A 52 2.42 0.72 -1.23
C THR A 52 1.81 1.24 -2.52
N TYR A 53 1.90 0.43 -3.56
CA TYR A 53 1.27 0.66 -4.85
C TYR A 53 0.26 -0.47 -5.04
N SER A 54 -1.01 -0.12 -5.19
CA SER A 54 -2.04 -1.13 -5.40
C SER A 54 -3.02 -0.69 -6.49
N GLU A 55 -3.56 -1.68 -7.21
CA GLU A 55 -4.55 -1.45 -8.25
C GLU A 55 -5.84 -2.17 -7.87
N TRP A 56 -6.95 -1.45 -7.98
CA TRP A 56 -8.26 -1.95 -7.57
C TRP A 56 -9.25 -1.83 -8.74
N GLU A 57 -10.15 -2.80 -8.84
CA GLU A 57 -11.17 -2.86 -9.88
C GLU A 57 -11.91 -1.54 -10.03
N ASN A 58 -12.33 -0.97 -8.90
CA ASN A 58 -13.07 0.27 -8.83
C ASN A 58 -13.00 0.83 -7.41
N GLU A 59 -13.60 2.00 -7.21
CA GLU A 59 -13.62 2.66 -5.91
C GLU A 59 -14.35 1.83 -4.86
N GLU A 60 -15.40 1.12 -5.24
CA GLU A 60 -16.15 0.28 -4.30
C GLU A 60 -15.29 -0.83 -3.72
N ALA A 61 -14.47 -1.47 -4.55
CA ALA A 61 -13.56 -2.53 -4.10
C ALA A 61 -12.51 -1.97 -3.13
N LEU A 62 -11.95 -0.82 -3.43
CA LEU A 62 -10.99 -0.16 -2.54
C LEU A 62 -11.64 0.21 -1.22
N ASP A 63 -12.83 0.77 -1.24
CA ASP A 63 -13.55 1.15 -0.03
C ASP A 63 -13.89 -0.07 0.81
N LYS A 64 -14.34 -1.15 0.18
CA LYS A 64 -14.65 -2.40 0.88
C LYS A 64 -13.42 -2.91 1.64
N TYR A 65 -12.23 -2.85 1.02
CA TYR A 65 -10.99 -3.20 1.69
C TYR A 65 -10.70 -2.26 2.86
N ARG A 66 -10.82 -0.95 2.65
CA ARG A 66 -10.50 0.06 3.66
C ARG A 66 -11.41 0.01 4.88
N TYR A 67 -12.63 -0.54 4.75
CA TYR A 67 -13.54 -0.73 5.86
C TYR A 67 -13.49 -2.15 6.43
N SER A 68 -12.64 -3.02 5.91
CA SER A 68 -12.53 -4.41 6.36
C SER A 68 -11.81 -4.54 7.70
N ALA A 69 -12.07 -5.65 8.39
CA ALA A 69 -11.36 -5.99 9.61
C ALA A 69 -9.85 -6.19 9.32
N LEU A 70 -9.52 -6.76 8.17
CA LEU A 70 -8.14 -6.96 7.75
C LEU A 70 -7.39 -5.61 7.70
N PHE A 71 -7.98 -4.63 7.01
CA PHE A 71 -7.36 -3.30 6.90
C PHE A 71 -7.19 -2.66 8.27
N LYS A 72 -8.19 -2.74 9.13
CA LYS A 72 -8.11 -2.14 10.48
C LYS A 72 -6.94 -2.72 11.26
N THR A 73 -6.78 -4.03 11.22
CA THR A 73 -5.67 -4.71 11.92
C THR A 73 -4.33 -4.26 11.35
N VAL A 74 -4.16 -4.36 10.03
CA VAL A 74 -2.90 -4.01 9.36
C VAL A 74 -2.56 -2.53 9.58
N TRP A 75 -3.54 -1.65 9.39
CA TRP A 75 -3.30 -0.21 9.49
C TRP A 75 -2.96 0.22 10.90
N THR A 76 -3.66 -0.32 11.90
CA THR A 76 -3.40 0.01 13.30
C THR A 76 -1.96 -0.37 13.69
N GLU A 77 -1.51 -1.56 13.31
CA GLU A 77 -0.17 -2.01 13.61
C GLU A 77 0.90 -1.25 12.82
N THR A 78 0.59 -0.91 11.56
CA THR A 78 1.52 -0.17 10.70
C THR A 78 1.67 1.26 11.19
N LYS A 79 0.56 1.92 11.49
CA LYS A 79 0.54 3.32 11.91
C LYS A 79 1.33 3.55 13.20
N ALA A 80 1.34 2.58 14.09
CA ALA A 80 2.09 2.66 15.34
C ALA A 80 3.61 2.78 15.13
N LEU A 81 4.10 2.46 13.94
CA LEU A 81 5.53 2.46 13.62
C LEU A 81 5.98 3.75 12.90
N PHE A 82 5.06 4.67 12.63
CA PHE A 82 5.37 5.89 11.90
C PHE A 82 6.13 6.91 12.75
N THR A 83 7.01 7.68 12.07
CA THR A 83 7.60 8.88 12.65
C THR A 83 7.04 10.15 12.02
N ALA A 84 6.24 10.00 10.94
CA ALA A 84 5.56 11.10 10.28
C ALA A 84 4.19 10.61 9.81
N LYS A 85 3.27 11.54 9.58
CA LYS A 85 1.93 11.20 9.12
C LYS A 85 1.97 10.62 7.71
N ALA A 86 1.22 9.54 7.49
CA ALA A 86 1.11 8.92 6.17
C ALA A 86 0.37 9.85 5.20
N GLU A 87 0.72 9.72 3.91
CA GLU A 87 0.05 10.43 2.83
C GLU A 87 -0.49 9.39 1.85
N ALA A 88 -1.64 9.66 1.26
CA ALA A 88 -2.26 8.70 0.36
C ALA A 88 -2.95 9.39 -0.80
N TRP A 89 -2.89 8.75 -1.97
CA TRP A 89 -3.49 9.26 -3.20
C TRP A 89 -4.25 8.15 -3.91
N SER A 90 -5.39 8.51 -4.50
CA SER A 90 -6.12 7.65 -5.43
C SER A 90 -5.99 8.27 -6.81
N LEU A 91 -5.56 7.49 -7.77
CA LEU A 91 -5.27 7.96 -9.13
C LEU A 91 -6.00 7.09 -10.14
N ASP A 92 -6.43 7.69 -11.24
CA ASP A 92 -7.00 6.96 -12.36
C ASP A 92 -5.96 6.81 -13.46
N LYS A 93 -5.78 5.58 -13.95
CA LYS A 93 -4.91 5.36 -15.10
C LYS A 93 -5.64 5.83 -16.36
N LEU A 94 -5.16 6.90 -16.98
CA LEU A 94 -5.77 7.41 -18.20
C LEU A 94 -5.19 6.77 -19.46
N ILE A 95 -3.88 6.65 -19.52
CA ILE A 95 -3.19 6.14 -20.70
C ILE A 95 -2.00 5.30 -20.26
N GLU A 96 -1.88 4.13 -20.85
CA GLU A 96 -0.67 3.34 -20.73
C GLU A 96 0.00 3.32 -22.10
N VAL A 97 1.25 3.77 -22.14
CA VAL A 97 2.00 3.81 -23.40
C VAL A 97 2.78 2.50 -23.53
N ILE A 98 2.48 1.78 -24.57
CA ILE A 98 3.14 0.51 -24.88
C ILE A 98 4.06 0.71 -26.06
N ASN A 99 5.29 0.22 -25.93
CA ASN A 99 6.22 0.26 -27.03
C ASN A 99 5.92 -0.87 -28.02
N GLU A 100 5.45 -0.52 -29.19
CA GLU A 100 5.12 -1.46 -30.26
C GLU A 100 6.28 -1.55 -31.25
N ASN A 101 6.90 -2.71 -31.35
CA ASN A 101 7.96 -2.97 -32.31
C ASN A 101 7.69 -4.25 -33.07
#